data_6734613871936de30e09467fd949d6a3
#
_entry.id   6734613871936de30e09467fd949d6a3
#
_cell.length_a   1.000
_cell.length_b   1.000
_cell.length_c   1.000
_cell.angle_alpha   90.00
_cell.angle_beta   90.00
_cell.angle_gamma   90.00
#
_symmetry.space_group_name_H-M   'P 1'
#
loop_
_entity.id
_entity.type
_entity.pdbx_description
1 polymer ?
#
loop_
_entity_poly.entity_id
_entity_poly.type
_entity_poly.pdbx_seq_one_letter_code
_entity_poly.pdbx_strand_id
1 'polypeptide(L)'
;IRRAWLLFVLPGLVVNYLGQGALALSHPEKVGNLFFSTAPEWGQLPLVLLATAATVIAAQAVITGAYSLTHQATQHGILPRLAVLYTSEKERGQIYMPKVNWLMLAGALFLVVIFETSSNLAAAYGVAITMTMVVTTLLFFVLVKEEWKWSLPVALAVLGSFLVIGLS
;
A
#
# COMPACT_ATOMS: atom_id res chain seq x y z
N ILE A 1 5.32 -11.51 -15.41
CA ILE A 1 5.12 -10.37 -14.49
C ILE A 1 6.15 -9.27 -14.77
N ARG A 2 7.47 -9.51 -14.71
CA ARG A 2 8.53 -8.50 -14.86
C ARG A 2 8.44 -7.71 -16.18
N ARG A 3 8.24 -8.41 -17.32
CA ARG A 3 8.10 -7.76 -18.63
C ARG A 3 6.85 -6.89 -18.74
N ALA A 4 5.72 -7.37 -18.23
CA ALA A 4 4.48 -6.59 -18.21
C ALA A 4 4.64 -5.32 -17.34
N TRP A 5 5.32 -5.44 -16.22
CA TRP A 5 5.59 -4.31 -15.33
C TRP A 5 6.43 -3.22 -16.02
N LEU A 6 7.55 -3.60 -16.64
CA LEU A 6 8.47 -2.66 -17.27
C LEU A 6 7.93 -2.05 -18.57
N LEU A 7 7.15 -2.82 -19.37
CA LEU A 7 6.70 -2.38 -20.69
C LEU A 7 5.34 -1.67 -20.67
N PHE A 8 4.48 -1.97 -19.71
CA PHE A 8 3.13 -1.41 -19.66
C PHE A 8 2.87 -0.61 -18.40
N VAL A 9 3.13 -1.19 -17.21
CA VAL A 9 2.75 -0.55 -15.95
C VAL A 9 3.62 0.67 -15.67
N LEU A 10 4.94 0.53 -15.74
CA LEU A 10 5.86 1.65 -15.46
C LEU A 10 5.69 2.82 -16.44
N PRO A 11 5.67 2.64 -17.76
CA PRO A 11 5.41 3.74 -18.69
C PRO A 11 4.03 4.35 -18.48
N GLY A 12 2.99 3.53 -18.24
CA GLY A 12 1.65 4.02 -17.95
C GLY A 12 1.59 4.90 -16.70
N LEU A 13 2.26 4.51 -15.62
CA LEU A 13 2.36 5.31 -14.41
C LEU A 13 3.11 6.63 -14.65
N VAL A 14 4.24 6.59 -15.36
CA VAL A 14 5.02 7.80 -15.68
C VAL A 14 4.19 8.80 -16.48
N VAL A 15 3.52 8.33 -17.55
CA VAL A 15 2.66 9.18 -18.38
C VAL A 15 1.49 9.75 -17.57
N ASN A 16 0.87 8.93 -16.71
CA ASN A 16 -0.23 9.37 -15.85
C ASN A 16 0.23 10.47 -14.88
N TYR A 17 1.34 10.28 -14.17
CA TYR A 17 1.85 11.28 -13.23
C TYR A 17 2.29 12.57 -13.94
N LEU A 18 2.94 12.48 -15.11
CA LEU A 18 3.29 13.65 -15.92
C LEU A 18 2.02 14.39 -16.38
N GLY A 19 0.99 13.66 -16.79
CA GLY A 19 -0.31 14.25 -17.19
C GLY A 19 -0.99 14.97 -16.03
N GLN A 20 -1.02 14.35 -14.84
CA GLN A 20 -1.57 14.98 -13.64
C GLN A 20 -0.75 16.23 -13.23
N GLY A 21 0.58 16.16 -13.30
CA GLY A 21 1.44 17.31 -13.03
C GLY A 21 1.21 18.46 -14.00
N ALA A 22 1.11 18.18 -15.29
CA ALA A 22 0.78 19.17 -16.29
C ALA A 22 -0.61 19.82 -16.06
N LEU A 23 -1.61 19.00 -15.69
CA LEU A 23 -2.95 19.49 -15.37
C LEU A 23 -2.95 20.38 -14.12
N ALA A 24 -2.22 20.01 -13.07
CA ALA A 24 -2.09 20.79 -11.84
C ALA A 24 -1.45 22.17 -12.09
N LEU A 25 -0.48 22.23 -12.99
CA LEU A 25 0.17 23.49 -13.36
C LEU A 25 -0.71 24.39 -14.23
N SER A 26 -1.50 23.79 -15.15
CA SER A 26 -2.34 24.55 -16.07
C SER A 26 -3.72 24.92 -15.49
N HIS A 27 -4.23 24.11 -14.55
CA HIS A 27 -5.55 24.28 -13.94
C HIS A 27 -5.50 24.04 -12.42
N PRO A 28 -4.95 24.99 -11.63
CA PRO A 28 -4.81 24.83 -10.18
C PRO A 28 -6.14 24.56 -9.45
N GLU A 29 -7.25 25.01 -10.01
CA GLU A 29 -8.60 24.78 -9.47
C GLU A 29 -9.04 23.31 -9.47
N LYS A 30 -8.40 22.45 -10.28
CA LYS A 30 -8.72 21.01 -10.40
C LYS A 30 -7.88 20.10 -9.51
N VAL A 31 -7.00 20.66 -8.68
CA VAL A 31 -6.06 19.90 -7.84
C VAL A 31 -6.76 18.88 -6.93
N GLY A 32 -7.98 19.16 -6.48
CA GLY A 32 -8.75 18.25 -5.60
C GLY A 32 -9.14 16.91 -6.25
N ASN A 33 -9.19 16.82 -7.59
CA ASN A 33 -9.62 15.62 -8.32
C ASN A 33 -8.79 15.37 -9.59
N LEU A 34 -7.47 15.54 -9.50
CA LEU A 34 -6.56 15.46 -10.66
C LEU A 34 -6.73 14.19 -11.48
N PHE A 35 -6.83 13.03 -10.84
CA PHE A 35 -6.93 11.76 -11.54
C PHE A 35 -8.15 11.69 -12.47
N PHE A 36 -9.33 12.04 -11.97
CA PHE A 36 -10.55 12.00 -12.77
C PHE A 36 -10.64 13.16 -13.76
N SER A 37 -10.00 14.28 -13.46
CA SER A 37 -9.96 15.47 -14.34
C SER A 37 -9.00 15.32 -15.54
N THR A 38 -8.14 14.30 -15.56
CA THR A 38 -7.32 13.98 -16.75
C THR A 38 -8.13 13.36 -17.87
N ALA A 39 -9.29 12.75 -17.54
CA ALA A 39 -10.16 12.15 -18.55
C ALA A 39 -11.12 13.18 -19.16
N PRO A 40 -11.42 13.09 -20.46
CA PRO A 40 -12.47 13.88 -21.07
C PRO A 40 -13.85 13.51 -20.48
N GLU A 41 -14.84 14.40 -20.58
CA GLU A 41 -16.15 14.22 -19.95
C GLU A 41 -16.81 12.87 -20.28
N TRP A 42 -16.74 12.42 -21.52
CA TRP A 42 -17.26 11.11 -21.93
C TRP A 42 -16.49 9.94 -21.35
N GLY A 43 -15.23 10.13 -20.97
CA GLY A 43 -14.34 9.11 -20.40
C GLY A 43 -14.41 9.00 -18.88
N GLN A 44 -15.02 9.95 -18.18
CA GLN A 44 -15.04 9.96 -16.70
C GLN A 44 -15.82 8.77 -16.13
N LEU A 45 -17.01 8.45 -16.66
CA LEU A 45 -17.79 7.31 -16.17
C LEU A 45 -17.08 5.97 -16.38
N PRO A 46 -16.55 5.62 -17.57
CA PRO A 46 -15.69 4.45 -17.72
C PRO A 46 -14.49 4.42 -16.78
N LEU A 47 -13.84 5.56 -16.55
CA LEU A 47 -12.69 5.65 -15.64
C LEU A 47 -13.09 5.35 -14.19
N VAL A 48 -14.24 5.85 -13.73
CA VAL A 48 -14.77 5.56 -12.38
C VAL A 48 -15.06 4.07 -12.23
N LEU A 49 -15.68 3.44 -13.22
CA LEU A 49 -15.97 2.00 -13.19
C LEU A 49 -14.67 1.17 -13.14
N LEU A 50 -13.68 1.53 -13.96
CA LEU A 50 -12.36 0.87 -13.95
C LEU A 50 -11.64 1.08 -12.63
N ALA A 51 -11.64 2.29 -12.08
CA ALA A 51 -11.04 2.58 -10.78
C ALA A 51 -11.71 1.79 -9.65
N THR A 52 -13.03 1.66 -9.68
CA THR A 52 -13.78 0.85 -8.72
C THR A 52 -13.40 -0.63 -8.83
N ALA A 53 -13.34 -1.18 -10.03
CA ALA A 53 -12.90 -2.57 -10.26
C ALA A 53 -11.45 -2.78 -9.78
N ALA A 54 -10.55 -1.84 -10.08
CA ALA A 54 -9.16 -1.89 -9.62
C ALA A 54 -9.07 -1.85 -8.08
N THR A 55 -9.90 -1.06 -7.42
CA THR A 55 -9.97 -0.98 -5.96
C THR A 55 -10.41 -2.32 -5.34
N VAL A 56 -11.38 -3.02 -5.93
CA VAL A 56 -11.80 -4.35 -5.49
C VAL A 56 -10.64 -5.35 -5.60
N ILE A 57 -9.90 -5.34 -6.71
CA ILE A 57 -8.72 -6.21 -6.90
C ILE A 57 -7.62 -5.87 -5.89
N ALA A 58 -7.36 -4.58 -5.65
CA ALA A 58 -6.38 -4.13 -4.66
C ALA A 58 -6.78 -4.58 -3.25
N ALA A 59 -8.04 -4.47 -2.87
CA ALA A 59 -8.55 -4.94 -1.58
C ALA A 59 -8.32 -6.46 -1.38
N GLN A 60 -8.55 -7.26 -2.42
CA GLN A 60 -8.26 -8.70 -2.37
C GLN A 60 -6.77 -8.99 -2.14
N ALA A 61 -5.88 -8.23 -2.77
CA ALA A 61 -4.44 -8.38 -2.58
C ALA A 61 -4.02 -8.04 -1.14
N VAL A 62 -4.57 -6.96 -0.56
CA VAL A 62 -4.33 -6.57 0.85
C VAL A 62 -4.82 -7.65 1.82
N ILE A 63 -6.02 -8.19 1.61
CA ILE A 63 -6.60 -9.25 2.44
C ILE A 63 -5.71 -10.51 2.40
N THR A 64 -5.29 -10.92 1.20
CA THR A 64 -4.38 -12.07 1.02
C THR A 64 -3.03 -11.85 1.70
N GLY A 65 -2.49 -10.65 1.59
CA GLY A 65 -1.26 -10.25 2.28
C GLY A 65 -1.39 -10.31 3.80
N ALA A 66 -2.50 -9.80 4.34
CA ALA A 66 -2.78 -9.84 5.77
C ALA A 66 -2.91 -11.28 6.30
N TYR A 67 -3.56 -12.17 5.56
CA TYR A 67 -3.63 -13.59 5.93
C TYR A 67 -2.25 -14.24 5.95
N SER A 68 -1.45 -14.01 4.92
CA SER A 68 -0.10 -14.58 4.79
C SER A 68 0.81 -14.12 5.94
N LEU A 69 0.81 -12.82 6.24
CA LEU A 69 1.60 -12.26 7.35
C LEU A 69 1.13 -12.77 8.71
N THR A 70 -0.18 -12.83 8.94
CA THR A 70 -0.74 -13.35 10.19
C THR A 70 -0.43 -14.83 10.37
N HIS A 71 -0.49 -15.62 9.29
CA HIS A 71 -0.13 -17.02 9.32
C HIS A 71 1.34 -17.22 9.67
N GLN A 72 2.25 -16.47 9.05
CA GLN A 72 3.67 -16.49 9.38
C GLN A 72 3.93 -16.07 10.84
N ALA A 73 3.31 -15.00 11.31
CA ALA A 73 3.42 -14.55 12.70
C ALA A 73 2.92 -15.61 13.70
N THR A 74 1.89 -16.37 13.35
CA THR A 74 1.40 -17.49 14.14
C THR A 74 2.40 -18.65 14.15
N GLN A 75 3.03 -18.96 13.01
CA GLN A 75 4.05 -20.01 12.91
C GLN A 75 5.30 -19.68 13.72
N HIS A 76 5.69 -18.39 13.78
CA HIS A 76 6.81 -17.93 14.61
C HIS A 76 6.47 -17.74 16.09
N GLY A 77 5.25 -18.06 16.52
CA GLY A 77 4.83 -17.93 17.92
C GLY A 77 4.62 -16.49 18.40
N ILE A 78 4.62 -15.50 17.48
CA ILE A 78 4.38 -14.08 17.80
C ILE A 78 2.89 -13.85 18.09
N LEU A 79 2.02 -14.58 17.40
CA LEU A 79 0.58 -14.53 17.60
C LEU A 79 0.05 -15.88 18.10
N PRO A 80 -1.07 -15.88 18.85
CA PRO A 80 -1.72 -17.11 19.26
C PRO A 80 -2.20 -17.90 18.04
N ARG A 81 -2.37 -19.22 18.22
CA ARG A 81 -2.86 -20.09 17.13
C ARG A 81 -4.26 -19.67 16.70
N LEU A 82 -4.36 -19.21 15.45
CA LEU A 82 -5.60 -18.84 14.82
C LEU A 82 -6.06 -19.96 13.87
N ALA A 83 -7.38 -20.12 13.72
CA ALA A 83 -7.93 -21.06 12.76
C ALA A 83 -7.58 -20.62 11.34
N VAL A 84 -6.95 -21.51 10.60
CA VAL A 84 -6.62 -21.35 9.18
C VAL A 84 -7.42 -22.37 8.39
N LEU A 85 -8.21 -21.91 7.44
CA LEU A 85 -8.97 -22.75 6.53
C LEU A 85 -8.25 -22.73 5.17
N TYR A 86 -7.94 -23.91 4.65
CA TYR A 86 -7.37 -24.04 3.32
C TYR A 86 -8.51 -24.11 2.32
N THR A 87 -8.57 -23.15 1.40
CA THR A 87 -9.65 -23.07 0.40
C THR A 87 -9.36 -23.90 -0.87
N SER A 88 -8.14 -24.39 -1.01
CA SER A 88 -7.74 -25.28 -2.11
C SER A 88 -6.87 -26.42 -1.60
N GLU A 89 -7.15 -27.63 -2.05
CA GLU A 89 -6.30 -28.81 -1.78
C GLU A 89 -5.02 -28.80 -2.63
N LYS A 90 -5.05 -28.13 -3.77
CA LYS A 90 -3.93 -28.11 -4.74
C LYS A 90 -2.94 -26.98 -4.51
N GLU A 91 -3.42 -25.83 -3.98
CA GLU A 91 -2.63 -24.63 -3.81
C GLU A 91 -2.50 -24.26 -2.32
N ARG A 92 -1.39 -24.65 -1.72
CA ARG A 92 -1.11 -24.39 -0.28
C ARG A 92 -1.07 -22.91 0.12
N GLY A 93 -1.05 -22.00 -0.85
CA GLY A 93 -1.07 -20.54 -0.62
C GLY A 93 -2.46 -19.93 -0.46
N GLN A 94 -3.52 -20.66 -0.76
CA GLN A 94 -4.90 -20.17 -0.63
C GLN A 94 -5.45 -20.48 0.76
N ILE A 95 -5.23 -19.55 1.67
CA ILE A 95 -5.67 -19.62 3.06
C ILE A 95 -6.79 -18.61 3.34
N TYR A 96 -7.71 -18.98 4.19
CA TYR A 96 -8.74 -18.10 4.72
C TYR A 96 -8.69 -18.09 6.25
N MET A 97 -8.65 -16.90 6.83
CA MET A 97 -8.58 -16.71 8.28
C MET A 97 -9.79 -15.91 8.76
N PRO A 98 -10.87 -16.56 9.24
CA PRO A 98 -12.12 -15.90 9.57
C PRO A 98 -11.98 -14.74 10.56
N LYS A 99 -11.21 -14.94 11.63
CA LYS A 99 -10.97 -13.89 12.65
C LYS A 99 -10.28 -12.64 12.07
N VAL A 100 -9.28 -12.85 11.22
CA VAL A 100 -8.58 -11.75 10.55
C VAL A 100 -9.50 -11.03 9.59
N ASN A 101 -10.30 -11.77 8.82
CA ASN A 101 -11.29 -11.20 7.91
C ASN A 101 -12.28 -10.28 8.62
N TRP A 102 -12.88 -10.74 9.72
CA TRP A 102 -13.81 -9.94 10.50
C TRP A 102 -13.15 -8.73 11.15
N LEU A 103 -11.93 -8.87 11.63
CA LEU A 103 -11.15 -7.77 12.18
C LEU A 103 -10.84 -6.69 11.12
N MET A 104 -10.46 -7.12 9.92
CA MET A 104 -10.22 -6.20 8.79
C MET A 104 -11.50 -5.48 8.36
N LEU A 105 -12.63 -6.21 8.28
CA LEU A 105 -13.92 -5.61 7.98
C LEU A 105 -14.33 -4.58 9.04
N ALA A 106 -14.25 -4.94 10.31
CA ALA A 106 -14.57 -4.03 11.40
C ALA A 106 -13.66 -2.79 11.40
N GLY A 107 -12.35 -2.98 11.18
CA GLY A 107 -11.39 -1.88 11.04
C GLY A 107 -11.69 -0.98 9.85
N ALA A 108 -12.02 -1.54 8.69
CA ALA A 108 -12.37 -0.76 7.52
C ALA A 108 -13.65 0.08 7.74
N LEU A 109 -14.69 -0.53 8.30
CA LEU A 109 -15.93 0.19 8.63
C LEU A 109 -15.69 1.29 9.66
N PHE A 110 -14.89 1.02 10.68
CA PHE A 110 -14.51 2.00 11.70
C PHE A 110 -13.78 3.20 11.10
N LEU A 111 -12.83 2.96 10.20
CA LEU A 111 -12.10 4.03 9.51
C LEU A 111 -13.04 4.88 8.62
N VAL A 112 -13.95 4.23 7.88
CA VAL A 112 -14.93 4.95 7.05
C VAL A 112 -15.82 5.85 7.89
N VAL A 113 -16.30 5.37 9.04
CA VAL A 113 -17.16 6.16 9.93
C VAL A 113 -16.41 7.31 10.60
N ILE A 114 -15.14 7.11 10.99
CA ILE A 114 -14.37 8.17 11.68
C ILE A 114 -13.89 9.26 10.71
N PHE A 115 -13.40 8.86 9.54
CA PHE A 115 -12.80 9.83 8.62
C PHE A 115 -13.82 10.48 7.68
N GLU A 116 -14.99 9.92 7.50
CA GLU A 116 -16.14 10.44 6.74
C GLU A 116 -15.83 10.85 5.29
N THR A 117 -14.65 11.42 5.03
CA THR A 117 -14.21 11.89 3.71
C THR A 117 -12.97 11.16 3.22
N SER A 118 -12.87 10.99 1.91
CA SER A 118 -11.69 10.37 1.28
C SER A 118 -10.41 11.20 1.50
N SER A 119 -10.53 12.51 1.63
CA SER A 119 -9.39 13.39 1.92
C SER A 119 -8.79 13.15 3.30
N ASN A 120 -9.64 13.04 4.33
CA ASN A 120 -9.22 12.73 5.70
C ASN A 120 -8.61 11.33 5.77
N LEU A 121 -9.22 10.37 5.06
CA LEU A 121 -8.71 8.99 4.98
C LEU A 121 -7.35 8.93 4.28
N ALA A 122 -7.13 9.74 3.24
CA ALA A 122 -5.85 9.84 2.55
C ALA A 122 -4.76 10.43 3.47
N ALA A 123 -5.10 11.43 4.28
CA ALA A 123 -4.17 11.97 5.28
C ALA A 123 -3.78 10.92 6.33
N ALA A 124 -4.74 10.16 6.86
CA ALA A 124 -4.48 9.07 7.79
C ALA A 124 -3.62 7.96 7.16
N TYR A 125 -3.86 7.64 5.89
CA TYR A 125 -3.04 6.70 5.12
C TYR A 125 -1.59 7.18 4.98
N GLY A 126 -1.39 8.47 4.68
CA GLY A 126 -0.05 9.08 4.63
C GLY A 126 0.70 8.94 5.95
N VAL A 127 0.05 9.22 7.09
CA VAL A 127 0.64 9.03 8.42
C VAL A 127 1.01 7.57 8.66
N ALA A 128 0.13 6.62 8.31
CA ALA A 128 0.39 5.19 8.47
C ALA A 128 1.60 4.72 7.66
N ILE A 129 1.74 5.18 6.41
CA ILE A 129 2.91 4.88 5.57
C ILE A 129 4.18 5.44 6.20
N THR A 130 4.16 6.70 6.61
CA THR A 130 5.31 7.36 7.25
C THR A 130 5.77 6.61 8.48
N MET A 131 4.83 6.21 9.37
CA MET A 131 5.16 5.40 10.55
C MET A 131 5.75 4.04 10.16
N THR A 132 5.22 3.38 9.15
CA THR A 132 5.76 2.10 8.66
C THR A 132 7.18 2.28 8.14
N MET A 133 7.46 3.35 7.41
CA MET A 133 8.81 3.65 6.91
C MET A 133 9.79 3.93 8.06
N VAL A 134 9.37 4.68 9.09
CA VAL A 134 10.20 4.91 10.28
C VAL A 134 10.53 3.59 10.98
N VAL A 135 9.52 2.75 11.24
CA VAL A 135 9.74 1.43 11.88
C VAL A 135 10.67 0.56 11.04
N THR A 136 10.44 0.48 9.73
CA THR A 136 11.29 -0.29 8.81
C THR A 136 12.72 0.22 8.80
N THR A 137 12.90 1.54 8.82
CA THR A 137 14.24 2.16 8.88
C THR A 137 14.95 1.83 10.18
N LEU A 138 14.26 1.84 11.32
CA LEU A 138 14.83 1.46 12.61
C LEU A 138 15.22 -0.02 12.64
N LEU A 139 14.36 -0.90 12.15
CA LEU A 139 14.67 -2.33 12.04
C LEU A 139 15.86 -2.58 11.12
N PHE A 140 15.92 -1.87 9.99
CA PHE A 140 17.03 -1.95 9.06
C PHE A 140 18.34 -1.45 9.69
N PHE A 141 18.28 -0.41 10.54
CA PHE A 141 19.45 0.05 11.31
C PHE A 141 20.01 -1.04 12.20
N VAL A 142 19.14 -1.72 12.95
CA VAL A 142 19.54 -2.83 13.81
C VAL A 142 20.22 -3.94 12.99
N LEU A 143 19.58 -4.34 11.87
CA LEU A 143 20.13 -5.37 10.99
C LEU A 143 21.52 -5.01 10.46
N VAL A 144 21.68 -3.79 9.94
CA VAL A 144 22.93 -3.30 9.35
C VAL A 144 24.05 -3.24 10.39
N LYS A 145 23.72 -2.87 11.61
CA LYS A 145 24.67 -2.78 12.70
C LYS A 145 25.05 -4.15 13.29
N GLU A 146 24.06 -5.00 13.54
CA GLU A 146 24.24 -6.30 14.22
C GLU A 146 24.76 -7.38 13.26
N GLU A 147 24.13 -7.51 12.08
CA GLU A 147 24.42 -8.60 11.13
C GLU A 147 25.51 -8.21 10.13
N TRP A 148 25.38 -7.04 9.50
CA TRP A 148 26.31 -6.62 8.44
C TRP A 148 27.54 -5.88 8.97
N LYS A 149 27.54 -5.47 10.25
CA LYS A 149 28.65 -4.80 10.92
C LYS A 149 29.20 -3.58 10.17
N TRP A 150 28.32 -2.84 9.51
CA TRP A 150 28.72 -1.63 8.80
C TRP A 150 29.24 -0.57 9.78
N SER A 151 30.16 0.26 9.31
CA SER A 151 30.63 1.40 10.10
C SER A 151 29.46 2.38 10.33
N LEU A 152 29.42 2.96 11.52
CA LEU A 152 28.35 3.88 11.92
C LEU A 152 28.08 5.01 10.92
N PRO A 153 29.11 5.67 10.32
CA PRO A 153 28.87 6.73 9.33
C PRO A 153 28.14 6.26 8.08
N VAL A 154 28.48 5.07 7.57
CA VAL A 154 27.82 4.48 6.39
C VAL A 154 26.39 4.09 6.72
N ALA A 155 26.16 3.47 7.86
CA ALA A 155 24.80 3.15 8.30
C ALA A 155 23.92 4.41 8.42
N LEU A 156 24.43 5.47 9.06
CA LEU A 156 23.68 6.73 9.21
C LEU A 156 23.42 7.43 7.88
N ALA A 157 24.37 7.41 6.94
CA ALA A 157 24.19 8.02 5.62
C ALA A 157 23.07 7.33 4.82
N VAL A 158 23.05 5.99 4.83
CA VAL A 158 22.01 5.20 4.16
C VAL A 158 20.65 5.39 4.83
N LEU A 159 20.59 5.35 6.15
CA LEU A 159 19.35 5.54 6.89
C LEU A 159 18.80 6.96 6.74
N GLY A 160 19.69 7.96 6.75
CA GLY A 160 19.30 9.34 6.51
C GLY A 160 18.66 9.52 5.14
N SER A 161 19.20 8.88 4.10
CA SER A 161 18.59 8.90 2.77
C SER A 161 17.21 8.24 2.73
N PHE A 162 17.01 7.11 3.41
CA PHE A 162 15.69 6.46 3.52
C PHE A 162 14.67 7.32 4.28
N LEU A 163 15.09 7.98 5.37
CA LEU A 163 14.21 8.89 6.11
C LEU A 163 13.82 10.11 5.29
N VAL A 164 14.75 10.72 4.57
CA VAL A 164 14.46 11.87 3.70
C VAL A 164 13.46 11.48 2.61
N ILE A 165 13.65 10.33 1.95
CA ILE A 165 12.73 9.84 0.92
C ILE A 165 11.36 9.45 1.51
N GLY A 166 11.34 8.90 2.72
CA GLY A 166 10.11 8.42 3.35
C GLY A 166 9.29 9.50 4.05
N LEU A 167 9.88 10.66 4.31
CA LEU A 167 9.22 11.81 4.96
C LEU A 167 8.87 12.94 3.96
N SER A 168 9.33 12.83 2.71
CA SER A 168 9.00 13.76 1.62
C SER A 168 7.70 13.35 0.93
#